data_135a76e14e83edea608305360003c7bf
#
_entry.id   135a76e14e83edea608305360003c7bf
#
_cell.length_a   1.000
_cell.length_b   1.000
_cell.length_c   1.000
_cell.angle_alpha   90.00
_cell.angle_beta   90.00
_cell.angle_gamma   90.00
#
_symmetry.space_group_name_H-M   'P 1'
#
loop_
_entity.id
_entity.type
_entity.pdbx_description
1 polymer ?
#
loop_
_entity_poly.entity_id
_entity_poly.type
_entity_poly.pdbx_seq_one_letter_code
_entity_poly.pdbx_strand_id
1 'polypeptide(L)'
;MAEIFLTIFFISVLLFFLGSGIWVALSMIGVSAIGMMLFTSRPVGDAMATTIWGTSSSWTLTALPLFVWMGEILFRTKLSENLFKGLSPWMQKLPGGLIHVNVVGCALFAAISGSSAATVATVGKMSIPELRKRNYPEKILLGSLAGSGTLGLLIPPSIILIIYGVAVQESIAKLFIAGIIPGIMIAIIFMSYVIIWSLINHKDMPKIIEKYTFLEKIKRSGQLLPVIILILSVIGSIYTGIATATEAASLGVVGALILSYFQKSLNLDTFKSSLLGATKTSCMIAFILAGSTFLSLAMGFTGLPRNLAVWIQNMNLSPYVLIFVLMIFYIILGMFLDGISAVVLTMAIIEPMIRQAGFDMIWFGIFLVIVVEMAQITPPVGFNLFVLQGMANKDMGYIARSAFPLFLLMVLAVIIVVVFPEIALWLPEQMVKNIN
;
A
#
# COMPACT_ATOMS: atom_id res chain seq x y z
N MET A 1 -29.06 -10.29 -21.82
CA MET A 1 -29.06 -11.62 -21.15
C MET A 1 -27.71 -12.35 -21.30
N ALA A 2 -27.11 -12.40 -22.50
CA ALA A 2 -25.80 -13.03 -22.69
C ALA A 2 -24.69 -12.38 -21.84
N GLU A 3 -24.70 -11.07 -21.68
CA GLU A 3 -23.70 -10.30 -20.91
C GLU A 3 -23.77 -10.58 -19.41
N ILE A 4 -24.99 -10.64 -18.86
CA ILE A 4 -25.21 -10.99 -17.45
C ILE A 4 -24.73 -12.42 -17.19
N PHE A 5 -25.01 -13.33 -18.13
CA PHE A 5 -24.54 -14.72 -18.06
C PHE A 5 -23.01 -14.80 -18.06
N LEU A 6 -22.34 -14.06 -18.95
CA LEU A 6 -20.87 -14.00 -19.00
C LEU A 6 -20.26 -13.44 -17.70
N THR A 7 -20.85 -12.35 -17.18
CA THR A 7 -20.40 -11.76 -15.91
C THR A 7 -20.53 -12.75 -14.76
N ILE A 8 -21.70 -13.38 -14.63
CA ILE A 8 -21.97 -14.39 -13.58
C ILE A 8 -21.03 -15.58 -13.76
N PHE A 9 -20.78 -16.02 -14.99
CA PHE A 9 -19.87 -17.12 -15.27
C PHE A 9 -18.43 -16.81 -14.79
N PHE A 10 -17.85 -15.68 -15.24
CA PHE A 10 -16.47 -15.32 -14.85
C PHE A 10 -16.34 -15.16 -13.33
N ILE A 11 -17.31 -14.49 -12.69
CA ILE A 11 -17.30 -14.30 -11.23
C ILE A 11 -17.47 -15.65 -10.50
N SER A 12 -18.42 -16.48 -10.92
CA SER A 12 -18.69 -17.75 -10.25
C SER A 12 -17.52 -18.73 -10.36
N VAL A 13 -16.91 -18.87 -11.55
CA VAL A 13 -15.76 -19.74 -11.75
C VAL A 13 -14.54 -19.22 -10.97
N LEU A 14 -14.34 -17.90 -10.95
CA LEU A 14 -13.28 -17.28 -10.17
C LEU A 14 -13.45 -17.54 -8.67
N LEU A 15 -14.65 -17.29 -8.14
CA LEU A 15 -14.97 -17.53 -6.73
C LEU A 15 -14.87 -19.01 -6.37
N PHE A 16 -15.26 -19.91 -7.27
CA PHE A 16 -15.10 -21.35 -7.09
C PHE A 16 -13.62 -21.75 -6.97
N PHE A 17 -12.75 -21.25 -7.84
CA PHE A 17 -11.31 -21.55 -7.77
C PHE A 17 -10.68 -20.95 -6.51
N LEU A 18 -10.98 -19.71 -6.19
CA LEU A 18 -10.49 -19.07 -4.97
C LEU A 18 -10.99 -19.78 -3.71
N GLY A 19 -12.27 -20.13 -3.67
CA GLY A 19 -12.88 -20.87 -2.55
C GLY A 19 -12.35 -22.29 -2.39
N SER A 20 -11.84 -22.89 -3.48
CA SER A 20 -11.15 -24.18 -3.46
C SER A 20 -9.71 -24.11 -2.97
N GLY A 21 -9.22 -22.91 -2.60
CA GLY A 21 -7.86 -22.71 -2.10
C GLY A 21 -6.80 -22.66 -3.21
N ILE A 22 -7.17 -22.51 -4.47
CA ILE A 22 -6.24 -22.34 -5.58
C ILE A 22 -5.63 -20.94 -5.51
N TRP A 23 -4.34 -20.83 -5.78
CA TRP A 23 -3.63 -19.55 -5.79
C TRP A 23 -4.28 -18.56 -6.76
N VAL A 24 -4.36 -17.28 -6.36
CA VAL A 24 -5.02 -16.21 -7.11
C VAL A 24 -4.57 -16.16 -8.57
N ALA A 25 -3.26 -16.24 -8.83
CA ALA A 25 -2.71 -16.23 -10.19
C ALA A 25 -3.23 -17.42 -11.04
N LEU A 26 -3.22 -18.61 -10.48
CA LEU A 26 -3.71 -19.83 -11.16
C LEU A 26 -5.22 -19.77 -11.38
N SER A 27 -5.97 -19.22 -10.42
CA SER A 27 -7.41 -19.02 -10.55
C SER A 27 -7.72 -18.08 -11.73
N MET A 28 -7.00 -16.96 -11.84
CA MET A 28 -7.17 -16.04 -12.97
C MET A 28 -6.81 -16.66 -14.31
N ILE A 29 -5.67 -17.39 -14.38
CA ILE A 29 -5.26 -18.11 -15.61
C ILE A 29 -6.30 -19.16 -15.99
N GLY A 30 -6.78 -19.94 -15.02
CA GLY A 30 -7.77 -20.98 -15.24
C GLY A 30 -9.10 -20.43 -15.76
N VAL A 31 -9.63 -19.40 -15.10
CA VAL A 31 -10.86 -18.71 -15.53
C VAL A 31 -10.72 -18.15 -16.93
N SER A 32 -9.58 -17.51 -17.22
CA SER A 32 -9.29 -16.92 -18.54
C SER A 32 -9.26 -17.98 -19.62
N ALA A 33 -8.55 -19.09 -19.38
CA ALA A 33 -8.46 -20.20 -20.33
C ALA A 33 -9.84 -20.82 -20.58
N ILE A 34 -10.62 -21.12 -19.55
CA ILE A 34 -11.96 -21.67 -19.68
C ILE A 34 -12.89 -20.69 -20.41
N GLY A 35 -12.86 -19.39 -20.03
CA GLY A 35 -13.66 -18.37 -20.67
C GLY A 35 -13.31 -18.21 -22.16
N MET A 36 -12.03 -18.22 -22.52
CA MET A 36 -11.65 -18.17 -23.94
C MET A 36 -12.07 -19.42 -24.71
N MET A 37 -11.92 -20.62 -24.13
CA MET A 37 -12.32 -21.87 -24.76
C MET A 37 -13.83 -21.92 -25.05
N LEU A 38 -14.64 -21.38 -24.14
CA LEU A 38 -16.10 -21.47 -24.27
C LEU A 38 -16.71 -20.35 -25.10
N PHE A 39 -16.14 -19.15 -25.08
CA PHE A 39 -16.79 -17.94 -25.63
C PHE A 39 -16.03 -17.27 -26.76
N THR A 40 -14.85 -17.80 -27.14
CA THR A 40 -14.06 -17.22 -28.26
C THR A 40 -13.52 -18.32 -29.18
N SER A 41 -13.21 -17.96 -30.43
CA SER A 41 -12.52 -18.83 -31.36
C SER A 41 -10.98 -18.59 -31.37
N ARG A 42 -10.47 -17.81 -30.44
CA ARG A 42 -9.03 -17.45 -30.40
C ARG A 42 -8.21 -18.60 -29.77
N PRO A 43 -6.98 -18.85 -30.25
CA PRO A 43 -6.11 -19.88 -29.70
C PRO A 43 -5.66 -19.47 -28.28
N VAL A 44 -6.09 -20.24 -27.27
CA VAL A 44 -5.88 -19.94 -25.86
C VAL A 44 -4.38 -20.00 -25.51
N GLY A 45 -3.65 -20.98 -26.01
CA GLY A 45 -2.22 -21.17 -25.73
C GLY A 45 -1.36 -20.01 -26.21
N ASP A 46 -1.58 -19.55 -27.45
CA ASP A 46 -0.83 -18.44 -28.05
C ASP A 46 -1.16 -17.11 -27.32
N ALA A 47 -2.43 -16.90 -27.03
CA ALA A 47 -2.88 -15.74 -26.27
C ALA A 47 -2.28 -15.70 -24.88
N MET A 48 -2.26 -16.84 -24.17
CA MET A 48 -1.66 -16.96 -22.85
C MET A 48 -0.14 -16.72 -22.91
N ALA A 49 0.55 -17.40 -23.82
CA ALA A 49 2.02 -17.30 -23.93
C ALA A 49 2.47 -15.87 -24.26
N THR A 50 1.84 -15.23 -25.24
CA THR A 50 2.20 -13.86 -25.65
C THR A 50 1.90 -12.83 -24.56
N THR A 51 0.79 -12.98 -23.85
CA THR A 51 0.40 -12.06 -22.78
C THR A 51 1.30 -12.21 -21.56
N ILE A 52 1.55 -13.45 -21.11
CA ILE A 52 2.45 -13.72 -19.98
C ILE A 52 3.87 -13.23 -20.30
N TRP A 53 4.36 -13.51 -21.50
CA TRP A 53 5.66 -13.04 -21.95
C TRP A 53 5.74 -11.50 -21.96
N GLY A 54 4.76 -10.83 -22.60
CA GLY A 54 4.71 -9.37 -22.68
C GLY A 54 4.71 -8.70 -21.31
N THR A 55 3.94 -9.23 -20.36
CA THR A 55 3.91 -8.69 -19.00
C THR A 55 5.22 -8.95 -18.27
N SER A 56 5.73 -10.18 -18.32
CA SER A 56 6.94 -10.59 -17.57
C SER A 56 8.22 -9.95 -18.10
N SER A 57 8.28 -9.63 -19.40
CA SER A 57 9.43 -8.96 -20.03
C SER A 57 9.38 -7.43 -19.96
N SER A 58 8.36 -6.86 -19.32
CA SER A 58 8.23 -5.40 -19.20
C SER A 58 9.34 -4.81 -18.35
N TRP A 59 10.08 -3.82 -18.93
CA TRP A 59 11.14 -3.10 -18.22
C TRP A 59 10.62 -2.38 -16.98
N THR A 60 9.41 -1.85 -17.05
CA THR A 60 8.75 -1.15 -15.95
C THR A 60 8.57 -2.05 -14.71
N LEU A 61 8.35 -3.35 -14.92
CA LEU A 61 8.21 -4.32 -13.83
C LEU A 61 9.52 -4.52 -13.06
N THR A 62 10.68 -4.20 -13.64
CA THR A 62 11.99 -4.35 -12.98
C THR A 62 12.13 -3.47 -11.73
N ALA A 63 11.40 -2.37 -11.64
CA ALA A 63 11.36 -1.53 -10.43
C ALA A 63 10.86 -2.31 -9.20
N LEU A 64 9.91 -3.23 -9.40
CA LEU A 64 9.29 -3.99 -8.32
C LEU A 64 10.29 -4.83 -7.50
N PRO A 65 11.06 -5.77 -8.08
CA PRO A 65 11.99 -6.57 -7.30
C PRO A 65 13.07 -5.74 -6.62
N LEU A 66 13.48 -4.64 -7.21
CA LEU A 66 14.49 -3.75 -6.64
C LEU A 66 13.95 -3.00 -5.41
N PHE A 67 12.77 -2.40 -5.48
CA PHE A 67 12.17 -1.76 -4.31
C PHE A 67 11.83 -2.76 -3.21
N VAL A 68 11.33 -3.93 -3.55
CA VAL A 68 11.08 -5.00 -2.57
C VAL A 68 12.38 -5.42 -1.90
N TRP A 69 13.48 -5.56 -2.65
CA TRP A 69 14.78 -5.93 -2.09
C TRP A 69 15.38 -4.83 -1.22
N MET A 70 15.27 -3.57 -1.62
CA MET A 70 15.63 -2.43 -0.77
C MET A 70 14.91 -2.50 0.58
N GLY A 71 13.58 -2.71 0.56
CA GLY A 71 12.78 -2.87 1.77
C GLY A 71 13.22 -4.06 2.63
N GLU A 72 13.46 -5.22 2.01
CA GLU A 72 13.91 -6.44 2.67
C GLU A 72 15.30 -6.29 3.33
N ILE A 73 16.23 -5.56 2.72
CA ILE A 73 17.53 -5.24 3.32
C ILE A 73 17.32 -4.39 4.57
N LEU A 74 16.60 -3.27 4.43
CA LEU A 74 16.40 -2.31 5.52
C LEU A 74 15.58 -2.88 6.67
N PHE A 75 14.61 -3.76 6.38
CA PHE A 75 13.83 -4.47 7.39
C PHE A 75 14.69 -5.30 8.35
N ARG A 76 15.81 -5.85 7.88
CA ARG A 76 16.74 -6.68 8.66
C ARG A 76 17.81 -5.88 9.40
N THR A 77 17.81 -4.57 9.25
CA THR A 77 18.73 -3.67 9.96
C THR A 77 18.18 -3.25 11.34
N LYS A 78 18.96 -2.52 12.12
CA LYS A 78 18.52 -1.91 13.39
C LYS A 78 17.60 -0.69 13.20
N LEU A 79 16.98 -0.58 12.03
CA LEU A 79 16.22 0.61 11.64
C LEU A 79 15.05 0.89 12.57
N SER A 80 14.25 -0.13 12.93
CA SER A 80 13.09 0.04 13.83
C SER A 80 13.48 0.59 15.19
N GLU A 81 14.58 0.06 15.75
CA GLU A 81 15.13 0.53 17.03
C GLU A 81 15.60 1.97 16.93
N ASN A 82 16.32 2.31 15.86
CA ASN A 82 16.81 3.65 15.60
C ASN A 82 15.67 4.64 15.37
N LEU A 83 14.59 4.23 14.66
CA LEU A 83 13.39 5.04 14.47
C LEU A 83 12.75 5.42 15.82
N PHE A 84 12.52 4.44 16.67
CA PHE A 84 11.92 4.71 17.99
C PHE A 84 12.80 5.62 18.84
N LYS A 85 14.10 5.33 18.93
CA LYS A 85 15.08 6.13 19.72
C LYS A 85 15.23 7.56 19.19
N GLY A 86 15.22 7.72 17.87
CA GLY A 86 15.39 9.03 17.24
C GLY A 86 14.16 9.91 17.28
N LEU A 87 12.95 9.33 17.19
CA LEU A 87 11.68 10.06 17.21
C LEU A 87 11.20 10.39 18.62
N SER A 88 11.41 9.47 19.59
CA SER A 88 10.90 9.62 20.97
C SER A 88 11.19 10.98 21.62
N PRO A 89 12.40 11.58 21.52
CA PRO A 89 12.69 12.87 22.15
C PRO A 89 11.89 14.06 21.58
N TRP A 90 11.40 13.93 20.36
CA TRP A 90 10.62 14.98 19.71
C TRP A 90 9.11 14.82 20.00
N MET A 91 8.63 13.57 19.94
CA MET A 91 7.21 13.26 20.03
C MET A 91 6.68 13.35 21.47
N GLN A 92 7.49 13.03 22.48
CA GLN A 92 7.04 12.99 23.87
C GLN A 92 6.51 14.33 24.42
N LYS A 93 6.84 15.47 23.81
CA LYS A 93 6.33 16.78 24.21
C LYS A 93 4.94 17.11 23.67
N LEU A 94 4.51 16.40 22.63
CA LEU A 94 3.17 16.57 22.08
C LEU A 94 2.12 15.90 22.98
N PRO A 95 0.89 16.44 23.07
CA PRO A 95 -0.21 15.72 23.70
C PRO A 95 -0.38 14.37 22.99
N GLY A 96 -0.39 13.26 23.75
CA GLY A 96 -0.32 11.91 23.18
C GLY A 96 1.08 11.27 23.25
N GLY A 97 2.11 12.09 23.45
CA GLY A 97 3.47 11.61 23.73
C GLY A 97 3.99 10.62 22.71
N LEU A 98 4.46 9.47 23.19
CA LEU A 98 5.08 8.47 22.33
C LEU A 98 4.12 7.72 21.40
N ILE A 99 2.79 7.88 21.53
CA ILE A 99 1.85 7.35 20.53
C ILE A 99 2.11 7.94 19.14
N HIS A 100 2.58 9.18 19.07
CA HIS A 100 2.96 9.80 17.78
C HIS A 100 4.11 9.07 17.07
N VAL A 101 4.94 8.32 17.82
CA VAL A 101 5.99 7.50 17.22
C VAL A 101 5.40 6.38 16.35
N ASN A 102 4.19 5.87 16.67
CA ASN A 102 3.50 4.93 15.80
C ASN A 102 3.18 5.59 14.45
N VAL A 103 2.64 6.81 14.45
CA VAL A 103 2.23 7.49 13.21
C VAL A 103 3.45 7.87 12.38
N VAL A 104 4.37 8.63 12.96
CA VAL A 104 5.57 9.11 12.25
C VAL A 104 6.50 7.96 11.90
N GLY A 105 6.64 6.97 12.81
CA GLY A 105 7.44 5.78 12.58
C GLY A 105 6.88 4.91 11.44
N CYS A 106 5.55 4.71 11.39
CA CYS A 106 4.90 4.03 10.28
C CYS A 106 5.06 4.82 8.98
N ALA A 107 4.90 6.14 8.98
CA ALA A 107 5.08 6.97 7.79
C ALA A 107 6.50 6.87 7.22
N LEU A 108 7.53 6.94 8.07
CA LEU A 108 8.92 6.79 7.65
C LEU A 108 9.24 5.37 7.20
N PHE A 109 8.71 4.37 7.92
CA PHE A 109 8.94 2.97 7.55
C PHE A 109 8.17 2.58 6.29
N ALA A 110 7.00 3.18 6.04
CA ALA A 110 6.22 3.04 4.82
C ALA A 110 7.06 3.37 3.57
N ALA A 111 7.78 4.49 3.61
CA ALA A 111 8.67 4.94 2.55
C ALA A 111 9.89 4.00 2.29
N ILE A 112 9.98 2.90 3.03
CA ILE A 112 11.05 1.91 2.90
C ILE A 112 10.48 0.56 2.51
N SER A 113 9.41 0.13 3.19
CA SER A 113 8.87 -1.21 3.09
C SER A 113 7.89 -1.39 1.92
N GLY A 114 7.18 -0.32 1.55
CA GLY A 114 6.11 -0.38 0.56
C GLY A 114 5.00 -1.39 0.89
N SER A 115 4.86 -1.77 2.18
CA SER A 115 3.91 -2.80 2.65
C SER A 115 3.33 -2.42 4.01
N SER A 116 1.99 -2.40 4.13
CA SER A 116 1.31 -2.07 5.39
C SER A 116 1.55 -3.12 6.47
N ALA A 117 1.50 -4.40 6.13
CA ALA A 117 1.76 -5.47 7.07
C ALA A 117 3.20 -5.45 7.62
N ALA A 118 4.19 -5.24 6.75
CA ALA A 118 5.59 -5.11 7.16
C ALA A 118 5.80 -3.89 8.05
N THR A 119 5.13 -2.78 7.74
CA THR A 119 5.15 -1.54 8.52
C THR A 119 4.60 -1.76 9.92
N VAL A 120 3.40 -2.35 10.04
CA VAL A 120 2.77 -2.69 11.33
C VAL A 120 3.64 -3.63 12.13
N ALA A 121 4.14 -4.70 11.52
CA ALA A 121 4.97 -5.69 12.19
C ALA A 121 6.26 -5.08 12.74
N THR A 122 6.92 -4.25 11.96
CA THR A 122 8.22 -3.67 12.31
C THR A 122 8.10 -2.60 13.39
N VAL A 123 7.21 -1.64 13.19
CA VAL A 123 6.99 -0.56 14.16
C VAL A 123 6.36 -1.13 15.43
N GLY A 124 5.40 -2.06 15.30
CA GLY A 124 4.73 -2.70 16.41
C GLY A 124 5.66 -3.52 17.31
N LYS A 125 6.64 -4.22 16.72
CA LYS A 125 7.64 -4.99 17.46
C LYS A 125 8.40 -4.13 18.48
N MET A 126 8.61 -2.86 18.15
CA MET A 126 9.32 -1.92 19.03
C MET A 126 8.34 -1.12 19.91
N SER A 127 7.29 -0.59 19.32
CA SER A 127 6.41 0.33 20.02
C SER A 127 5.52 -0.36 21.05
N ILE A 128 5.00 -1.56 20.77
CA ILE A 128 4.09 -2.26 21.72
C ILE A 128 4.77 -2.51 23.06
N PRO A 129 5.95 -3.15 23.16
CA PRO A 129 6.62 -3.37 24.45
C PRO A 129 6.99 -2.07 25.17
N GLU A 130 7.52 -1.09 24.43
CA GLU A 130 7.97 0.18 25.00
C GLU A 130 6.80 1.03 25.54
N LEU A 131 5.69 1.09 24.81
CA LEU A 131 4.51 1.85 25.24
C LEU A 131 3.79 1.14 26.38
N ARG A 132 3.70 -0.19 26.39
CA ARG A 132 3.17 -0.98 27.51
C ARG A 132 3.98 -0.79 28.78
N LYS A 133 5.32 -0.86 28.68
CA LYS A 133 6.23 -0.61 29.82
C LYS A 133 6.02 0.77 30.43
N ARG A 134 5.58 1.75 29.64
CA ARG A 134 5.32 3.13 30.08
C ARG A 134 3.85 3.39 30.43
N ASN A 135 3.03 2.33 30.52
CA ASN A 135 1.62 2.36 30.87
C ASN A 135 0.75 3.24 29.96
N TYR A 136 1.04 3.24 28.64
CA TYR A 136 0.13 3.87 27.68
C TYR A 136 -1.15 3.05 27.52
N PRO A 137 -2.33 3.70 27.34
CA PRO A 137 -3.60 3.01 27.17
C PRO A 137 -3.58 2.10 25.94
N GLU A 138 -3.91 0.83 26.12
CA GLU A 138 -3.84 -0.21 25.09
C GLU A 138 -4.68 0.12 23.84
N LYS A 139 -5.87 0.72 24.06
CA LYS A 139 -6.79 1.07 22.97
C LYS A 139 -6.17 2.04 21.98
N ILE A 140 -5.58 3.15 22.44
CA ILE A 140 -4.97 4.14 21.54
C ILE A 140 -3.64 3.63 20.97
N LEU A 141 -2.90 2.81 21.73
CA LEU A 141 -1.67 2.17 21.28
C LEU A 141 -1.93 1.29 20.06
N LEU A 142 -2.85 0.32 20.18
CA LEU A 142 -3.13 -0.63 19.11
C LEU A 142 -3.91 0.03 17.96
N GLY A 143 -4.86 0.90 18.28
CA GLY A 143 -5.61 1.65 17.27
C GLY A 143 -4.70 2.51 16.41
N SER A 144 -3.84 3.33 17.03
CA SER A 144 -2.90 4.18 16.27
C SER A 144 -1.95 3.36 15.41
N LEU A 145 -1.48 2.21 15.88
CA LEU A 145 -0.58 1.34 15.12
C LEU A 145 -1.29 0.67 13.95
N ALA A 146 -2.54 0.18 14.16
CA ALA A 146 -3.35 -0.39 13.09
C ALA A 146 -3.60 0.62 11.97
N GLY A 147 -4.09 1.81 12.33
CA GLY A 147 -4.35 2.87 11.37
C GLY A 147 -3.08 3.38 10.70
N SER A 148 -2.04 3.69 11.47
CA SER A 148 -0.80 4.21 10.88
C SER A 148 -0.09 3.22 9.98
N GLY A 149 -0.29 1.92 10.19
CA GLY A 149 0.21 0.88 9.32
C GLY A 149 -0.30 0.98 7.89
N THR A 150 -1.52 1.53 7.71
CA THR A 150 -2.11 1.74 6.38
C THR A 150 -1.34 2.74 5.52
N LEU A 151 -0.48 3.57 6.10
CA LEU A 151 0.44 4.41 5.34
C LEU A 151 1.46 3.58 4.54
N GLY A 152 1.64 2.31 4.88
CA GLY A 152 2.66 1.42 4.31
C GLY A 152 2.55 1.15 2.81
N LEU A 153 1.36 1.22 2.23
CA LEU A 153 1.16 1.09 0.79
C LEU A 153 0.87 2.43 0.10
N LEU A 154 0.62 3.52 0.85
CA LEU A 154 0.31 4.82 0.27
C LEU A 154 1.55 5.69 0.06
N ILE A 155 2.43 5.76 1.09
CA ILE A 155 3.65 6.59 1.03
C ILE A 155 4.69 5.90 0.14
N PRO A 156 5.18 6.57 -0.92
CA PRO A 156 6.13 5.98 -1.85
C PRO A 156 7.54 5.79 -1.23
N PRO A 157 8.31 4.80 -1.74
CA PRO A 157 7.95 3.84 -2.80
C PRO A 157 6.97 2.77 -2.31
N SER A 158 5.93 2.54 -3.10
CA SER A 158 4.81 1.68 -2.76
C SER A 158 4.67 0.53 -3.76
N ILE A 159 4.62 -0.70 -3.25
CA ILE A 159 4.49 -1.90 -4.08
C ILE A 159 3.15 -1.89 -4.85
N ILE A 160 2.06 -1.50 -4.20
CA ILE A 160 0.74 -1.47 -4.83
C ILE A 160 0.63 -0.41 -5.92
N LEU A 161 1.29 0.74 -5.77
CA LEU A 161 1.34 1.78 -6.81
C LEU A 161 2.16 1.33 -8.03
N ILE A 162 3.22 0.53 -7.83
CA ILE A 162 3.96 -0.10 -8.94
C ILE A 162 3.02 -1.04 -9.71
N ILE A 163 2.37 -1.93 -8.98
CA ILE A 163 1.47 -2.95 -9.52
C ILE A 163 0.31 -2.31 -10.28
N TYR A 164 -0.32 -1.30 -9.67
CA TYR A 164 -1.38 -0.52 -10.29
C TYR A 164 -0.88 0.14 -11.59
N GLY A 165 0.25 0.85 -11.53
CA GLY A 165 0.83 1.53 -12.69
C GLY A 165 1.14 0.58 -13.85
N VAL A 166 1.65 -0.62 -13.55
CA VAL A 166 1.87 -1.67 -14.56
C VAL A 166 0.54 -2.20 -15.12
N ALA A 167 -0.46 -2.43 -14.26
CA ALA A 167 -1.75 -2.98 -14.66
C ALA A 167 -2.53 -2.04 -15.59
N VAL A 168 -2.51 -0.73 -15.30
CA VAL A 168 -3.26 0.30 -16.07
C VAL A 168 -2.38 1.10 -17.05
N GLN A 169 -1.10 0.72 -17.17
CA GLN A 169 -0.11 1.37 -18.04
C GLN A 169 0.13 2.86 -17.75
N GLU A 170 0.08 3.22 -16.46
CA GLU A 170 0.38 4.58 -15.99
C GLU A 170 1.81 4.71 -15.45
N SER A 171 2.32 5.95 -15.43
CA SER A 171 3.66 6.23 -14.95
C SER A 171 3.80 5.96 -13.44
N ILE A 172 4.66 5.00 -13.07
CA ILE A 172 5.00 4.70 -11.67
C ILE A 172 5.59 5.93 -10.98
N ALA A 173 6.43 6.71 -11.67
CA ALA A 173 7.00 7.94 -11.13
C ALA A 173 5.91 8.94 -10.74
N LYS A 174 4.93 9.18 -11.62
CA LYS A 174 3.80 10.07 -11.32
C LYS A 174 2.94 9.55 -10.18
N LEU A 175 2.68 8.24 -10.13
CA LEU A 175 1.92 7.61 -9.04
C LEU A 175 2.63 7.76 -7.69
N PHE A 176 3.95 7.59 -7.65
CA PHE A 176 4.73 7.80 -6.43
C PHE A 176 4.61 9.25 -5.94
N ILE A 177 4.82 10.18 -6.85
CA ILE A 177 4.73 11.61 -6.49
C ILE A 177 3.30 11.98 -6.05
N ALA A 178 2.27 11.41 -6.68
CA ALA A 178 0.87 11.60 -6.31
C ALA A 178 0.55 11.09 -4.89
N GLY A 179 1.22 10.05 -4.41
CA GLY A 179 1.01 9.48 -3.08
C GLY A 179 1.58 10.31 -1.92
N ILE A 180 2.49 11.26 -2.19
CA ILE A 180 3.20 12.01 -1.13
C ILE A 180 2.24 12.88 -0.32
N ILE A 181 1.52 13.77 -0.98
CA ILE A 181 0.63 14.73 -0.29
C ILE A 181 -0.51 14.02 0.44
N PRO A 182 -1.25 13.06 -0.18
CA PRO A 182 -2.26 12.28 0.52
C PRO A 182 -1.69 11.49 1.72
N GLY A 183 -0.50 10.91 1.59
CA GLY A 183 0.15 10.19 2.68
C GLY A 183 0.49 11.09 3.87
N ILE A 184 1.05 12.28 3.62
CA ILE A 184 1.31 13.29 4.65
C ILE A 184 0.01 13.79 5.27
N MET A 185 -1.02 14.03 4.46
CA MET A 185 -2.35 14.46 4.92
C MET A 185 -2.94 13.45 5.92
N ILE A 186 -2.93 12.15 5.58
CA ILE A 186 -3.44 11.11 6.47
C ILE A 186 -2.61 11.03 7.76
N ALA A 187 -1.28 11.13 7.67
CA ALA A 187 -0.43 11.15 8.86
C ALA A 187 -0.76 12.33 9.78
N ILE A 188 -1.00 13.52 9.23
CA ILE A 188 -1.43 14.72 10.01
C ILE A 188 -2.81 14.48 10.64
N ILE A 189 -3.77 13.91 9.90
CA ILE A 189 -5.10 13.59 10.42
C ILE A 189 -4.99 12.61 11.60
N PHE A 190 -4.18 11.56 11.50
CA PHE A 190 -3.96 10.60 12.59
C PHE A 190 -3.25 11.23 13.78
N MET A 191 -2.25 12.07 13.56
CA MET A 191 -1.60 12.80 14.65
C MET A 191 -2.56 13.74 15.36
N SER A 192 -3.41 14.44 14.61
CA SER A 192 -4.45 15.33 15.16
C SER A 192 -5.45 14.54 16.02
N TYR A 193 -5.86 13.37 15.57
CA TYR A 193 -6.69 12.47 16.38
C TYR A 193 -6.01 12.07 17.70
N VAL A 194 -4.74 11.70 17.64
CA VAL A 194 -3.98 11.32 18.85
C VAL A 194 -3.90 12.51 19.83
N ILE A 195 -3.69 13.73 19.33
CA ILE A 195 -3.68 14.95 20.16
C ILE A 195 -5.04 15.16 20.82
N ILE A 196 -6.13 15.18 20.05
CA ILE A 196 -7.49 15.39 20.54
C ILE A 196 -7.87 14.31 21.57
N TRP A 197 -7.63 13.06 21.22
CA TRP A 197 -7.91 11.93 22.11
C TRP A 197 -7.17 12.06 23.46
N SER A 198 -5.90 12.43 23.40
CA SER A 198 -5.04 12.60 24.58
C SER A 198 -5.46 13.76 25.47
N LEU A 199 -5.92 14.86 24.87
CA LEU A 199 -6.43 16.01 25.63
C LEU A 199 -7.72 15.67 26.37
N ILE A 200 -8.60 14.88 25.74
CA ILE A 200 -9.86 14.43 26.35
C ILE A 200 -9.55 13.41 27.48
N ASN A 201 -8.62 12.48 27.25
CA ASN A 201 -8.28 11.39 28.18
C ASN A 201 -6.95 11.66 28.91
N HIS A 202 -6.70 12.90 29.31
CA HIS A 202 -5.41 13.31 29.90
C HIS A 202 -5.06 12.57 31.19
N LYS A 203 -6.06 12.05 31.92
CA LYS A 203 -5.86 11.29 33.15
C LYS A 203 -5.26 9.89 32.93
N ASP A 204 -5.51 9.33 31.76
CA ASP A 204 -5.04 7.98 31.38
C ASP A 204 -3.65 8.03 30.72
N MET A 205 -3.16 9.22 30.40
CA MET A 205 -1.87 9.38 29.76
C MET A 205 -0.73 9.41 30.76
N PRO A 206 0.37 8.67 30.50
CA PRO A 206 1.53 8.69 31.38
C PRO A 206 2.19 10.06 31.42
N LYS A 207 2.71 10.42 32.58
CA LYS A 207 3.49 11.67 32.72
C LYS A 207 4.83 11.53 32.01
N ILE A 208 5.29 12.62 31.39
CA ILE A 208 6.60 12.69 30.73
C ILE A 208 7.69 12.56 31.80
N ILE A 209 8.47 11.49 31.72
CA ILE A 209 9.50 11.17 32.72
C ILE A 209 10.88 11.66 32.22
N GLU A 210 11.15 11.58 30.92
CA GLU A 210 12.47 11.86 30.36
C GLU A 210 12.57 13.29 29.83
N LYS A 211 13.55 14.04 30.31
CA LYS A 211 13.87 15.37 29.78
C LYS A 211 15.12 15.28 28.93
N TYR A 212 15.00 15.61 27.66
CA TYR A 212 16.15 15.67 26.73
C TYR A 212 16.54 17.13 26.45
N THR A 213 17.81 17.39 26.50
CA THR A 213 18.37 18.65 25.97
C THR A 213 18.25 18.70 24.46
N PHE A 214 18.30 19.89 23.87
CA PHE A 214 18.22 20.03 22.41
C PHE A 214 19.35 19.28 21.70
N LEU A 215 20.55 19.29 22.25
CA LEU A 215 21.72 18.61 21.71
C LEU A 215 21.55 17.07 21.74
N GLU A 216 20.99 16.53 22.83
CA GLU A 216 20.66 15.10 22.93
C GLU A 216 19.60 14.68 21.91
N LYS A 217 18.62 15.53 21.64
CA LYS A 217 17.61 15.28 20.59
C LYS A 217 18.28 15.15 19.23
N ILE A 218 19.13 16.12 18.84
CA ILE A 218 19.85 16.10 17.58
C ILE A 218 20.74 14.86 17.49
N LYS A 219 21.50 14.55 18.54
CA LYS A 219 22.39 13.39 18.56
C LYS A 219 21.64 12.08 18.36
N ARG A 220 20.46 11.92 19.00
CA ARG A 220 19.62 10.73 18.84
C ARG A 220 18.96 10.68 17.46
N SER A 221 18.51 11.81 16.91
CA SER A 221 17.97 11.90 15.57
C SER A 221 19.02 11.64 14.48
N GLY A 222 20.29 11.80 14.76
CA GLY A 222 21.37 11.45 13.85
C GLY A 222 21.34 9.98 13.39
N GLN A 223 20.71 9.10 14.17
CA GLN A 223 20.48 7.70 13.78
C GLN A 223 19.43 7.54 12.67
N LEU A 224 18.54 8.53 12.47
CA LEU A 224 17.53 8.53 11.41
C LEU A 224 18.05 9.14 10.10
N LEU A 225 19.05 10.03 10.22
CA LEU A 225 19.53 10.84 9.09
C LEU A 225 19.92 10.00 7.87
N PRO A 226 20.66 8.88 8.00
CA PRO A 226 21.06 8.09 6.84
C PRO A 226 19.87 7.52 6.06
N VAL A 227 18.82 7.11 6.78
CA VAL A 227 17.61 6.56 6.17
C VAL A 227 16.77 7.65 5.52
N ILE A 228 16.63 8.80 6.18
CA ILE A 228 15.93 9.96 5.61
C ILE A 228 16.63 10.43 4.34
N ILE A 229 17.96 10.48 4.33
CA ILE A 229 18.75 10.82 3.14
C ILE A 229 18.50 9.81 2.02
N LEU A 230 18.46 8.51 2.33
CA LEU A 230 18.17 7.47 1.34
C LEU A 230 16.77 7.66 0.72
N ILE A 231 15.74 7.85 1.54
CA ILE A 231 14.38 8.09 1.06
C ILE A 231 14.32 9.35 0.19
N LEU A 232 14.91 10.45 0.66
CA LEU A 232 14.93 11.72 -0.07
C LEU A 232 15.73 11.62 -1.37
N SER A 233 16.82 10.85 -1.41
CA SER A 233 17.60 10.65 -2.63
C SER A 233 16.83 9.83 -3.67
N VAL A 234 16.12 8.77 -3.26
CA VAL A 234 15.30 7.95 -4.14
C VAL A 234 14.12 8.75 -4.70
N ILE A 235 13.30 9.33 -3.82
CA ILE A 235 12.11 10.09 -4.24
C ILE A 235 12.51 11.40 -4.95
N GLY A 236 13.52 12.08 -4.46
CA GLY A 236 14.03 13.32 -5.04
C GLY A 236 14.59 13.12 -6.45
N SER A 237 15.32 12.02 -6.70
CA SER A 237 15.83 11.69 -8.05
C SER A 237 14.68 11.43 -9.05
N ILE A 238 13.58 10.80 -8.60
CA ILE A 238 12.39 10.60 -9.42
C ILE A 238 11.69 11.95 -9.69
N TYR A 239 11.48 12.76 -8.65
CA TYR A 239 10.79 14.05 -8.76
C TYR A 239 11.50 15.03 -9.69
N THR A 240 12.83 15.08 -9.60
CA THR A 240 13.66 15.97 -10.46
C THR A 240 13.87 15.43 -11.87
N GLY A 241 13.38 14.22 -12.18
CA GLY A 241 13.56 13.59 -13.48
C GLY A 241 14.98 13.09 -13.75
N ILE A 242 15.89 13.12 -12.76
CA ILE A 242 17.27 12.63 -12.89
C ILE A 242 17.28 11.10 -13.05
N ALA A 243 16.35 10.39 -12.40
CA ALA A 243 16.26 8.95 -12.48
C ALA A 243 14.81 8.50 -12.72
N THR A 244 14.66 7.47 -13.54
CA THR A 244 13.41 6.70 -13.65
C THR A 244 13.13 5.93 -12.36
N ALA A 245 11.91 5.41 -12.20
CA ALA A 245 11.58 4.59 -11.03
C ALA A 245 12.49 3.36 -10.87
N THR A 246 12.92 2.73 -11.98
CA THR A 246 13.81 1.57 -11.97
C THR A 246 15.23 1.95 -11.56
N GLU A 247 15.76 3.05 -12.09
CA GLU A 247 17.09 3.57 -11.72
C GLU A 247 17.13 4.01 -10.26
N ALA A 248 16.11 4.72 -9.80
CA ALA A 248 15.97 5.12 -8.40
C ALA A 248 15.88 3.91 -7.46
N ALA A 249 15.18 2.83 -7.88
CA ALA A 249 15.14 1.58 -7.13
C ALA A 249 16.53 0.94 -7.01
N SER A 250 17.34 0.96 -8.08
CA SER A 250 18.70 0.47 -8.08
C SER A 250 19.59 1.28 -7.12
N LEU A 251 19.51 2.61 -7.17
CA LEU A 251 20.17 3.50 -6.21
C LEU A 251 19.73 3.20 -4.76
N GLY A 252 18.44 2.93 -4.57
CA GLY A 252 17.88 2.55 -3.29
C GLY A 252 18.48 1.26 -2.74
N VAL A 253 18.64 0.22 -3.56
CA VAL A 253 19.29 -1.05 -3.18
C VAL A 253 20.75 -0.82 -2.79
N VAL A 254 21.50 -0.10 -3.61
CA VAL A 254 22.91 0.21 -3.31
C VAL A 254 23.02 1.00 -2.01
N GLY A 255 22.21 2.03 -1.84
CA GLY A 255 22.16 2.80 -0.60
C GLY A 255 21.79 1.97 0.63
N ALA A 256 20.82 1.07 0.51
CA ALA A 256 20.42 0.15 1.59
C ALA A 256 21.55 -0.81 1.99
N LEU A 257 22.28 -1.35 1.01
CA LEU A 257 23.46 -2.19 1.26
C LEU A 257 24.58 -1.41 1.96
N ILE A 258 24.88 -0.19 1.51
CA ILE A 258 25.86 0.71 2.12
C ILE A 258 25.47 1.00 3.58
N LEU A 259 24.21 1.38 3.83
CA LEU A 259 23.71 1.64 5.18
C LEU A 259 23.82 0.41 6.08
N SER A 260 23.43 -0.75 5.56
CA SER A 260 23.48 -2.01 6.29
C SER A 260 24.92 -2.40 6.65
N TYR A 261 25.87 -2.12 5.76
CA TYR A 261 27.31 -2.32 6.00
C TYR A 261 27.83 -1.42 7.13
N PHE A 262 27.57 -0.11 7.06
CA PHE A 262 27.98 0.84 8.10
C PHE A 262 27.33 0.57 9.46
N GLN A 263 26.10 0.07 9.48
CA GLN A 263 25.40 -0.34 10.70
C GLN A 263 25.88 -1.70 11.24
N LYS A 264 26.84 -2.34 10.57
CA LYS A 264 27.36 -3.69 10.92
C LYS A 264 26.25 -4.74 11.02
N SER A 265 25.19 -4.58 10.23
CA SER A 265 24.05 -5.51 10.11
C SER A 265 24.11 -6.36 8.84
N LEU A 266 24.98 -6.00 7.88
CA LEU A 266 25.19 -6.76 6.66
C LEU A 266 26.16 -7.92 6.92
N ASN A 267 25.64 -9.12 6.84
CA ASN A 267 26.38 -10.37 6.79
C ASN A 267 25.83 -11.26 5.68
N LEU A 268 26.48 -12.38 5.41
CA LEU A 268 26.08 -13.28 4.32
C LEU A 268 24.65 -13.84 4.51
N ASP A 269 24.25 -14.11 5.75
CA ASP A 269 22.91 -14.62 6.07
C ASP A 269 21.84 -13.54 5.87
N THR A 270 22.11 -12.31 6.32
CA THR A 270 21.23 -11.15 6.07
C THR A 270 21.09 -10.88 4.58
N PHE A 271 22.18 -10.90 3.83
CA PHE A 271 22.16 -10.72 2.37
C PHE A 271 21.35 -11.80 1.67
N LYS A 272 21.63 -13.08 1.94
CA LYS A 272 20.90 -14.22 1.34
C LYS A 272 19.42 -14.19 1.70
N SER A 273 19.09 -13.96 2.97
CA SER A 273 17.70 -13.96 3.42
C SER A 273 16.91 -12.78 2.88
N SER A 274 17.53 -11.59 2.72
CA SER A 274 16.88 -10.45 2.08
C SER A 274 16.63 -10.71 0.59
N LEU A 275 17.62 -11.25 -0.11
CA LEU A 275 17.48 -11.60 -1.53
C LEU A 275 16.41 -12.65 -1.76
N LEU A 276 16.39 -13.72 -0.95
CA LEU A 276 15.35 -14.77 -1.03
C LEU A 276 13.96 -14.22 -0.70
N GLY A 277 13.83 -13.35 0.31
CA GLY A 277 12.57 -12.69 0.64
C GLY A 277 12.05 -11.86 -0.52
N ALA A 278 12.91 -11.02 -1.07
CA ALA A 278 12.58 -10.18 -2.23
C ALA A 278 12.21 -11.01 -3.46
N THR A 279 12.96 -12.07 -3.74
CA THR A 279 12.68 -12.96 -4.88
C THR A 279 11.32 -13.64 -4.73
N LYS A 280 11.01 -14.21 -3.56
CA LYS A 280 9.72 -14.86 -3.31
C LYS A 280 8.55 -13.90 -3.51
N THR A 281 8.62 -12.71 -2.92
CA THR A 281 7.58 -11.69 -3.04
C THR A 281 7.43 -11.21 -4.49
N SER A 282 8.54 -10.93 -5.16
CA SER A 282 8.52 -10.44 -6.55
C SER A 282 7.99 -11.48 -7.54
N CYS A 283 8.39 -12.76 -7.39
CA CYS A 283 7.87 -13.85 -8.23
C CYS A 283 6.37 -14.06 -8.00
N MET A 284 5.90 -13.99 -6.76
CA MET A 284 4.48 -14.09 -6.44
C MET A 284 3.69 -12.97 -7.15
N ILE A 285 4.15 -11.72 -7.02
CA ILE A 285 3.49 -10.57 -7.62
C ILE A 285 3.53 -10.63 -9.15
N ALA A 286 4.68 -10.95 -9.74
CA ALA A 286 4.82 -11.09 -11.19
C ALA A 286 3.86 -12.16 -11.75
N PHE A 287 3.70 -13.27 -11.03
CA PHE A 287 2.79 -14.34 -11.43
C PHE A 287 1.31 -13.91 -11.33
N ILE A 288 0.94 -13.14 -10.29
CA ILE A 288 -0.40 -12.56 -10.15
C ILE A 288 -0.68 -11.57 -11.30
N LEU A 289 0.26 -10.69 -11.62
CA LEU A 289 0.14 -9.75 -12.74
C LEU A 289 -0.02 -10.46 -14.08
N ALA A 290 0.75 -11.51 -14.34
CA ALA A 290 0.64 -12.31 -15.55
C ALA A 290 -0.76 -12.94 -15.69
N GLY A 291 -1.29 -13.49 -14.60
CA GLY A 291 -2.64 -14.03 -14.54
C GLY A 291 -3.72 -12.98 -14.79
N SER A 292 -3.58 -11.81 -14.19
CA SER A 292 -4.51 -10.67 -14.35
C SER A 292 -4.51 -10.13 -15.79
N THR A 293 -3.33 -9.96 -16.38
CA THR A 293 -3.23 -9.45 -17.76
C THR A 293 -3.86 -10.45 -18.74
N PHE A 294 -3.69 -11.75 -18.51
CA PHE A 294 -4.35 -12.77 -19.31
C PHE A 294 -5.86 -12.78 -19.09
N LEU A 295 -6.34 -12.55 -17.87
CA LEU A 295 -7.77 -12.38 -17.57
C LEU A 295 -8.33 -11.15 -18.29
N SER A 296 -7.63 -10.02 -18.26
CA SER A 296 -8.02 -8.80 -18.97
C SER A 296 -8.16 -9.05 -20.47
N LEU A 297 -7.20 -9.75 -21.08
CA LEU A 297 -7.25 -10.13 -22.50
C LEU A 297 -8.45 -11.03 -22.81
N ALA A 298 -8.66 -12.08 -22.00
CA ALA A 298 -9.77 -13.01 -22.16
C ALA A 298 -11.13 -12.30 -22.06
N MET A 299 -11.29 -11.44 -21.06
CA MET A 299 -12.50 -10.64 -20.90
C MET A 299 -12.67 -9.63 -22.05
N GLY A 300 -11.57 -9.03 -22.53
CA GLY A 300 -11.59 -8.13 -23.67
C GLY A 300 -12.12 -8.82 -24.94
N PHE A 301 -11.73 -10.07 -25.21
CA PHE A 301 -12.23 -10.86 -26.32
C PHE A 301 -13.72 -11.20 -26.22
N THR A 302 -14.27 -11.31 -25.02
CA THR A 302 -15.72 -11.50 -24.81
C THR A 302 -16.52 -10.20 -24.90
N GLY A 303 -15.87 -9.05 -24.97
CA GLY A 303 -16.51 -7.72 -24.95
C GLY A 303 -17.10 -7.32 -23.58
N LEU A 304 -16.90 -8.14 -22.55
CA LEU A 304 -17.52 -7.94 -21.23
C LEU A 304 -17.17 -6.56 -20.61
N PRO A 305 -15.91 -6.08 -20.58
CA PRO A 305 -15.61 -4.77 -19.97
C PRO A 305 -16.33 -3.62 -20.67
N ARG A 306 -16.37 -3.65 -22.01
CA ARG A 306 -17.07 -2.63 -22.81
C ARG A 306 -18.56 -2.61 -22.51
N ASN A 307 -19.18 -3.77 -22.43
CA ASN A 307 -20.63 -3.89 -22.21
C ASN A 307 -21.01 -3.47 -20.79
N LEU A 308 -20.20 -3.81 -19.79
CA LEU A 308 -20.36 -3.32 -18.42
C LEU A 308 -20.22 -1.80 -18.33
N ALA A 309 -19.26 -1.22 -19.03
CA ALA A 309 -19.09 0.23 -19.08
C ALA A 309 -20.31 0.92 -19.69
N VAL A 310 -20.85 0.41 -20.82
CA VAL A 310 -22.11 0.91 -21.43
C VAL A 310 -23.31 0.72 -20.50
N TRP A 311 -23.41 -0.40 -19.80
CA TRP A 311 -24.49 -0.64 -18.85
C TRP A 311 -24.47 0.37 -17.69
N ILE A 312 -23.31 0.67 -17.14
CA ILE A 312 -23.14 1.70 -16.09
C ILE A 312 -23.47 3.09 -16.63
N GLN A 313 -23.04 3.40 -17.85
CA GLN A 313 -23.39 4.67 -18.50
C GLN A 313 -24.91 4.83 -18.65
N ASN A 314 -25.61 3.77 -19.04
CA ASN A 314 -27.08 3.78 -19.17
C ASN A 314 -27.80 3.96 -17.83
N MET A 315 -27.15 3.66 -16.70
CA MET A 315 -27.70 3.95 -15.37
C MET A 315 -27.72 5.45 -15.05
N ASN A 316 -27.06 6.29 -15.86
CA ASN A 316 -26.94 7.73 -15.63
C ASN A 316 -26.48 8.08 -14.20
N LEU A 317 -25.64 7.24 -13.61
CA LEU A 317 -25.07 7.49 -12.29
C LEU A 317 -24.15 8.70 -12.38
N SER A 318 -24.25 9.60 -11.40
CA SER A 318 -23.25 10.64 -11.30
C SER A 318 -21.87 10.01 -11.03
N PRO A 319 -20.78 10.59 -11.54
CA PRO A 319 -19.41 10.08 -11.29
C PRO A 319 -19.11 9.84 -9.81
N TYR A 320 -19.61 10.69 -8.93
CA TYR A 320 -19.46 10.56 -7.48
C TYR A 320 -20.16 9.34 -6.89
N VAL A 321 -21.33 8.96 -7.43
CA VAL A 321 -22.04 7.74 -7.01
C VAL A 321 -21.25 6.51 -7.42
N LEU A 322 -20.66 6.50 -8.61
CA LEU A 322 -19.77 5.41 -9.06
C LEU A 322 -18.58 5.24 -8.09
N ILE A 323 -17.91 6.34 -7.74
CA ILE A 323 -16.79 6.32 -6.79
C ILE A 323 -17.23 5.83 -5.41
N PHE A 324 -18.39 6.25 -4.93
CA PHE A 324 -18.94 5.78 -3.65
C PHE A 324 -19.24 4.27 -3.66
N VAL A 325 -19.84 3.77 -4.73
CA VAL A 325 -20.10 2.32 -4.90
C VAL A 325 -18.80 1.53 -4.96
N LEU A 326 -17.79 2.03 -5.68
CA LEU A 326 -16.49 1.41 -5.74
C LEU A 326 -15.77 1.42 -4.38
N MET A 327 -15.91 2.50 -3.61
CA MET A 327 -15.38 2.55 -2.24
C MET A 327 -15.96 1.41 -1.39
N ILE A 328 -17.26 1.23 -1.38
CA ILE A 328 -17.92 0.14 -0.64
C ILE A 328 -17.46 -1.22 -1.17
N PHE A 329 -17.42 -1.39 -2.48
CA PHE A 329 -16.99 -2.62 -3.13
C PHE A 329 -15.57 -3.01 -2.70
N TYR A 330 -14.61 -2.09 -2.75
CA TYR A 330 -13.22 -2.36 -2.38
C TYR A 330 -13.04 -2.57 -0.88
N ILE A 331 -13.82 -1.89 -0.03
CA ILE A 331 -13.82 -2.17 1.41
C ILE A 331 -14.25 -3.62 1.66
N ILE A 332 -15.37 -4.05 1.05
CA ILE A 332 -15.87 -5.42 1.21
C ILE A 332 -14.86 -6.43 0.64
N LEU A 333 -14.34 -6.19 -0.55
CA LEU A 333 -13.39 -7.10 -1.19
C LEU A 333 -12.10 -7.24 -0.38
N GLY A 334 -11.54 -6.11 0.07
CA GLY A 334 -10.29 -6.08 0.82
C GLY A 334 -10.40 -6.56 2.27
N MET A 335 -11.63 -6.75 2.80
CA MET A 335 -11.82 -7.48 4.05
C MET A 335 -11.37 -8.95 3.95
N PHE A 336 -11.37 -9.52 2.75
CA PHE A 336 -11.07 -10.95 2.51
C PHE A 336 -9.77 -11.15 1.75
N LEU A 337 -9.35 -10.18 0.94
CA LEU A 337 -8.16 -10.24 0.11
C LEU A 337 -7.10 -9.25 0.60
N ASP A 338 -5.85 -9.57 0.34
CA ASP A 338 -4.79 -8.58 0.48
C ASP A 338 -4.92 -7.48 -0.59
N GLY A 339 -4.33 -6.32 -0.32
CA GLY A 339 -4.47 -5.14 -1.17
C GLY A 339 -4.01 -5.34 -2.60
N ILE A 340 -2.91 -6.08 -2.79
CA ILE A 340 -2.35 -6.36 -4.10
C ILE A 340 -3.32 -7.21 -4.93
N SER A 341 -3.79 -8.32 -4.35
CA SER A 341 -4.74 -9.21 -5.00
C SER A 341 -6.06 -8.51 -5.34
N ALA A 342 -6.57 -7.66 -4.43
CA ALA A 342 -7.79 -6.90 -4.66
C ALA A 342 -7.68 -5.98 -5.89
N VAL A 343 -6.56 -5.25 -6.02
CA VAL A 343 -6.32 -4.36 -7.15
C VAL A 343 -6.18 -5.14 -8.45
N VAL A 344 -5.29 -6.13 -8.49
CA VAL A 344 -4.96 -6.84 -9.72
C VAL A 344 -6.15 -7.62 -10.27
N LEU A 345 -6.98 -8.19 -9.38
CA LEU A 345 -8.16 -8.96 -9.74
C LEU A 345 -9.25 -8.12 -10.42
N THR A 346 -9.34 -6.86 -10.06
CA THR A 346 -10.46 -6.00 -10.45
C THR A 346 -10.14 -5.03 -11.59
N MET A 347 -8.86 -4.70 -11.81
CA MET A 347 -8.48 -3.69 -12.80
C MET A 347 -8.92 -4.02 -14.21
N ALA A 348 -8.99 -5.31 -14.58
CA ALA A 348 -9.51 -5.73 -15.88
C ALA A 348 -10.92 -5.19 -16.21
N ILE A 349 -11.74 -5.01 -15.17
CA ILE A 349 -13.13 -4.55 -15.30
C ILE A 349 -13.23 -3.05 -14.97
N ILE A 350 -12.56 -2.62 -13.93
CA ILE A 350 -12.77 -1.28 -13.35
C ILE A 350 -12.06 -0.19 -14.15
N GLU A 351 -10.85 -0.46 -14.70
CA GLU A 351 -10.12 0.52 -15.50
C GLU A 351 -10.96 1.11 -16.65
N PRO A 352 -11.56 0.31 -17.55
CA PRO A 352 -12.38 0.85 -18.64
C PRO A 352 -13.55 1.69 -18.14
N MET A 353 -14.15 1.31 -17.01
CA MET A 353 -15.28 2.04 -16.41
C MET A 353 -14.84 3.42 -15.89
N ILE A 354 -13.69 3.50 -15.24
CA ILE A 354 -13.13 4.74 -14.69
C ILE A 354 -12.71 5.70 -15.81
N ARG A 355 -12.02 5.18 -16.85
CA ARG A 355 -11.66 5.97 -18.03
C ARG A 355 -12.89 6.53 -18.74
N GLN A 356 -13.95 5.73 -18.88
CA GLN A 356 -15.19 6.18 -19.50
C GLN A 356 -15.95 7.19 -18.65
N ALA A 357 -15.87 7.09 -17.32
CA ALA A 357 -16.43 8.07 -16.39
C ALA A 357 -15.64 9.40 -16.35
N GLY A 358 -14.51 9.49 -17.07
CA GLY A 358 -13.70 10.69 -17.21
C GLY A 358 -12.77 10.99 -16.03
N PHE A 359 -12.50 10.01 -15.17
CA PHE A 359 -11.55 10.18 -14.06
C PHE A 359 -10.12 10.01 -14.51
N ASP A 360 -9.22 10.81 -13.92
CA ASP A 360 -7.79 10.64 -14.07
C ASP A 360 -7.30 9.35 -13.40
N MET A 361 -6.48 8.56 -14.11
CA MET A 361 -6.04 7.25 -13.62
C MET A 361 -4.99 7.35 -12.50
N ILE A 362 -4.23 8.44 -12.43
CA ILE A 362 -3.27 8.67 -11.33
C ILE A 362 -4.05 8.99 -10.06
N TRP A 363 -5.05 9.87 -10.16
CA TRP A 363 -5.95 10.18 -9.05
C TRP A 363 -6.70 8.93 -8.57
N PHE A 364 -7.23 8.14 -9.51
CA PHE A 364 -7.94 6.92 -9.15
C PHE A 364 -7.03 5.89 -8.46
N GLY A 365 -5.76 5.80 -8.87
CA GLY A 365 -4.78 4.96 -8.20
C GLY A 365 -4.58 5.33 -6.72
N ILE A 366 -4.52 6.62 -6.42
CA ILE A 366 -4.41 7.11 -5.03
C ILE A 366 -5.69 6.83 -4.23
N PHE A 367 -6.86 7.14 -4.82
CA PHE A 367 -8.17 6.80 -4.23
C PHE A 367 -8.25 5.30 -3.89
N LEU A 368 -7.91 4.46 -4.86
CA LEU A 368 -7.96 3.00 -4.74
C LEU A 368 -7.07 2.49 -3.60
N VAL A 369 -5.83 2.98 -3.52
CA VAL A 369 -4.89 2.58 -2.47
C VAL A 369 -5.43 2.96 -1.09
N ILE A 370 -5.96 4.17 -0.92
CA ILE A 370 -6.53 4.59 0.37
C ILE A 370 -7.70 3.68 0.76
N VAL A 371 -8.60 3.36 -0.17
CA VAL A 371 -9.77 2.52 0.10
C VAL A 371 -9.38 1.08 0.42
N VAL A 372 -8.44 0.52 -0.33
CA VAL A 372 -7.90 -0.82 -0.08
C VAL A 372 -7.22 -0.88 1.29
N GLU A 373 -6.48 0.15 1.68
CA GLU A 373 -5.86 0.24 2.99
C GLU A 373 -6.88 0.36 4.14
N MET A 374 -8.02 1.02 3.90
CA MET A 374 -9.14 1.00 4.87
C MET A 374 -9.63 -0.42 5.13
N ALA A 375 -9.72 -1.25 4.11
CA ALA A 375 -10.13 -2.63 4.24
C ALA A 375 -9.14 -3.47 5.08
N GLN A 376 -7.83 -3.13 5.06
CA GLN A 376 -6.80 -3.83 5.86
C GLN A 376 -6.97 -3.66 7.37
N ILE A 377 -7.75 -2.68 7.80
CA ILE A 377 -8.10 -2.46 9.22
C ILE A 377 -9.57 -2.74 9.53
N THR A 378 -10.25 -3.46 8.65
CA THR A 378 -11.68 -3.79 8.77
C THR A 378 -11.90 -5.30 8.89
N PRO A 379 -12.64 -5.78 9.93
CA PRO A 379 -12.98 -7.20 10.05
C PRO A 379 -13.83 -7.69 8.85
N PRO A 380 -13.86 -9.00 8.50
CA PRO A 380 -13.47 -10.14 9.35
C PRO A 380 -11.99 -10.50 9.33
N VAL A 381 -11.24 -10.24 8.24
CA VAL A 381 -9.82 -10.60 8.20
C VAL A 381 -8.95 -9.39 8.55
N GLY A 382 -9.01 -8.31 7.74
CA GLY A 382 -8.23 -7.10 7.95
C GLY A 382 -6.75 -7.38 8.23
N PHE A 383 -5.92 -7.48 7.20
CA PHE A 383 -4.57 -8.05 7.29
C PHE A 383 -3.70 -7.39 8.36
N ASN A 384 -3.82 -6.06 8.54
CA ASN A 384 -3.12 -5.34 9.61
C ASN A 384 -3.62 -5.71 11.01
N LEU A 385 -4.93 -5.99 11.15
CA LEU A 385 -5.51 -6.45 12.41
C LEU A 385 -4.98 -7.84 12.77
N PHE A 386 -4.85 -8.72 11.78
CA PHE A 386 -4.31 -10.07 11.96
C PHE A 386 -2.84 -10.04 12.42
N VAL A 387 -2.02 -9.19 11.79
CA VAL A 387 -0.62 -8.99 12.21
C VAL A 387 -0.55 -8.51 13.66
N LEU A 388 -1.38 -7.52 14.03
CA LEU A 388 -1.41 -7.00 15.38
C LEU A 388 -1.94 -8.02 16.40
N GLN A 389 -2.90 -8.86 16.03
CA GLN A 389 -3.40 -9.93 16.89
C GLN A 389 -2.26 -10.86 17.31
N GLY A 390 -1.42 -11.28 16.36
CA GLY A 390 -0.26 -12.12 16.63
C GLY A 390 0.79 -11.48 17.54
N MET A 391 0.89 -10.15 17.53
CA MET A 391 1.89 -9.41 18.30
C MET A 391 1.39 -8.92 19.66
N ALA A 392 0.12 -8.51 19.73
CA ALA A 392 -0.44 -7.85 20.91
C ALA A 392 -1.08 -8.82 21.91
N ASN A 393 -1.33 -10.05 21.48
CA ASN A 393 -2.03 -11.08 22.28
C ASN A 393 -3.43 -10.60 22.74
N LYS A 394 -4.17 -9.95 21.82
CA LYS A 394 -5.53 -9.43 22.00
C LYS A 394 -6.45 -9.97 20.91
N ASP A 395 -7.74 -10.09 21.24
CA ASP A 395 -8.73 -10.48 20.24
C ASP A 395 -8.81 -9.50 19.08
N MET A 396 -9.03 -10.02 17.87
CA MET A 396 -9.19 -9.20 16.67
C MET A 396 -10.32 -8.18 16.84
N GLY A 397 -11.44 -8.55 17.47
CA GLY A 397 -12.55 -7.62 17.75
C GLY A 397 -12.15 -6.44 18.63
N TYR A 398 -11.25 -6.64 19.60
CA TYR A 398 -10.70 -5.56 20.42
C TYR A 398 -9.83 -4.60 19.59
N ILE A 399 -8.95 -5.17 18.75
CA ILE A 399 -8.06 -4.37 17.89
C ILE A 399 -8.87 -3.60 16.85
N ALA A 400 -9.87 -4.23 16.23
CA ALA A 400 -10.77 -3.60 15.27
C ALA A 400 -11.55 -2.42 15.87
N ARG A 401 -12.11 -2.60 17.08
CA ARG A 401 -12.78 -1.50 17.82
C ARG A 401 -11.82 -0.38 18.16
N SER A 402 -10.56 -0.69 18.42
CA SER A 402 -9.52 0.30 18.70
C SER A 402 -9.11 1.06 17.43
N ALA A 403 -9.11 0.40 16.27
CA ALA A 403 -8.80 0.98 14.96
C ALA A 403 -9.98 1.74 14.33
N PHE A 404 -11.21 1.49 14.77
CA PHE A 404 -12.42 2.06 14.16
C PHE A 404 -12.41 3.59 14.02
N PRO A 405 -11.96 4.39 15.02
CA PRO A 405 -11.86 5.83 14.81
C PRO A 405 -10.92 6.22 13.66
N LEU A 406 -9.81 5.48 13.48
CA LEU A 406 -8.87 5.74 12.38
C LEU A 406 -9.44 5.33 11.03
N PHE A 407 -10.27 4.27 11.00
CA PHE A 407 -11.06 3.93 9.81
C PHE A 407 -11.96 5.09 9.39
N LEU A 408 -12.70 5.70 10.32
CA LEU A 408 -13.55 6.87 10.03
C LEU A 408 -12.73 8.07 9.53
N LEU A 409 -11.53 8.26 10.05
CA LEU A 409 -10.61 9.30 9.58
C LEU A 409 -10.07 9.01 8.17
N MET A 410 -9.91 7.75 7.80
CA MET A 410 -9.59 7.39 6.42
C MET A 410 -10.78 7.61 5.48
N VAL A 411 -12.03 7.36 5.92
CA VAL A 411 -13.22 7.77 5.16
C VAL A 411 -13.20 9.28 4.91
N LEU A 412 -12.89 10.06 5.94
CA LEU A 412 -12.72 11.51 5.79
C LEU A 412 -11.63 11.86 4.78
N ALA A 413 -10.48 11.17 4.83
CA ALA A 413 -9.38 11.37 3.88
C ALA A 413 -9.81 11.05 2.43
N VAL A 414 -10.57 9.97 2.22
CA VAL A 414 -11.16 9.64 0.91
C VAL A 414 -12.08 10.76 0.43
N ILE A 415 -12.98 11.24 1.30
CA ILE A 415 -13.87 12.35 0.95
C ILE A 415 -13.07 13.58 0.54
N ILE A 416 -12.01 13.93 1.28
CA ILE A 416 -11.14 15.05 0.96
C ILE A 416 -10.48 14.88 -0.41
N VAL A 417 -9.94 13.70 -0.74
CA VAL A 417 -9.30 13.41 -2.03
C VAL A 417 -10.33 13.40 -3.18
N VAL A 418 -11.58 12.98 -2.92
CA VAL A 418 -12.66 13.01 -3.92
C VAL A 418 -13.13 14.43 -4.20
N VAL A 419 -13.26 15.25 -3.17
CA VAL A 419 -13.72 16.65 -3.30
C VAL A 419 -12.61 17.56 -3.84
N PHE A 420 -11.36 17.28 -3.49
CA PHE A 420 -10.17 18.04 -3.88
C PHE A 420 -9.15 17.13 -4.61
N PRO A 421 -9.38 16.80 -5.89
CA PRO A 421 -8.48 15.93 -6.67
C PRO A 421 -7.04 16.46 -6.76
N GLU A 422 -6.87 17.77 -6.68
CA GLU A 422 -5.59 18.48 -6.69
C GLU A 422 -4.62 17.97 -5.60
N ILE A 423 -5.14 17.45 -4.49
CA ILE A 423 -4.30 16.87 -3.43
C ILE A 423 -3.46 15.71 -3.96
N ALA A 424 -3.97 14.94 -4.93
CA ALA A 424 -3.22 13.88 -5.58
C ALA A 424 -2.53 14.34 -6.87
N LEU A 425 -3.11 15.28 -7.62
CA LEU A 425 -2.64 15.62 -8.96
C LEU A 425 -1.66 16.79 -9.01
N TRP A 426 -1.71 17.72 -8.06
CA TRP A 426 -0.91 18.95 -8.10
C TRP A 426 0.60 18.69 -8.17
N LEU A 427 1.13 17.79 -7.35
CA LEU A 427 2.58 17.52 -7.31
C LEU A 427 3.09 16.81 -8.58
N PRO A 428 2.40 15.79 -9.14
CA PRO A 428 2.72 15.22 -10.44
C PRO A 428 2.71 16.22 -11.60
N GLU A 429 1.78 17.18 -11.61
CA GLU A 429 1.72 18.23 -12.63
C GLU A 429 2.92 19.19 -12.57
N GLN A 430 3.41 19.52 -11.37
CA GLN A 430 4.63 20.33 -11.23
C GLN A 430 5.88 19.57 -11.72
N MET A 431 5.94 18.25 -11.50
CA MET A 431 7.02 17.42 -12.04
C MET A 431 7.12 17.51 -13.56
N VAL A 432 5.99 17.45 -14.27
CA VAL A 432 5.97 17.55 -15.74
C VAL A 432 6.44 18.91 -16.24
N LYS A 433 6.10 20.00 -15.53
CA LYS A 433 6.55 21.37 -15.90
C LYS A 433 8.05 21.57 -15.72
N ASN A 434 8.70 20.83 -14.83
CA ASN A 434 10.13 20.95 -14.57
C ASN A 434 11.00 20.14 -15.56
N ILE A 435 10.39 19.21 -16.30
CA ILE A 435 11.11 18.35 -17.27
C ILE A 435 11.05 18.92 -18.69
N ASN A 436 10.09 19.78 -18.99
CA ASN A 436 9.94 20.55 -20.26
C ASN A 436 10.60 21.90 -20.14
#